data_b83bec86a920850dfd957a1b5685f260
#
_entry.id   b83bec86a920850dfd957a1b5685f260
#
_cell.length_a   1.000
_cell.length_b   1.000
_cell.length_c   1.000
_cell.angle_alpha   90.00
_cell.angle_beta   90.00
_cell.angle_gamma   90.00
#
_symmetry.space_group_name_H-M   'P 1'
#
loop_
_entity.id
_entity.type
_entity.pdbx_description
1 polymer ?
#
loop_
_entity_poly.entity_id
_entity_poly.type
_entity_poly.pdbx_seq_one_letter_code
_entity_poly.pdbx_strand_id
1 'polypeptide(L)'
;GQTGYKAIELWNDDLTAHEERGGSLKDVKQALADHGLCVPTVIALHGWLGSEGAAHAEALEEAKRKMEQAVEVGAEFVIASPPMDPFDLARGGADYRELLEIGKSIGVRPAMEYLGFMKSVYTIEQAWQIVEDADHPGSSLIMDPFHILRGGGSIESIANIPADKVA
;
A
#
# COMPACT_ATOMS: atom_id res chain seq x y z
N GLY A 1 -2.76 -11.80 -19.56
CA GLY A 1 -3.01 -11.54 -20.90
C GLY A 1 -2.23 -12.35 -21.94
N GLN A 2 -1.92 -11.76 -23.07
CA GLN A 2 -1.26 -12.43 -24.22
C GLN A 2 0.12 -13.00 -23.90
N THR A 3 0.84 -12.46 -22.90
CA THR A 3 2.17 -12.91 -22.47
C THR A 3 2.17 -13.96 -21.35
N GLY A 4 0.98 -14.42 -20.93
CA GLY A 4 0.81 -15.44 -19.89
C GLY A 4 0.73 -14.91 -18.45
N TYR A 5 0.90 -13.63 -18.23
CA TYR A 5 0.65 -13.03 -16.91
C TYR A 5 -0.82 -13.17 -16.50
N LYS A 6 -1.05 -13.40 -15.19
CA LYS A 6 -2.38 -13.56 -14.59
C LYS A 6 -2.77 -12.39 -13.71
N ALA A 7 -1.81 -11.59 -13.29
CA ALA A 7 -2.00 -10.44 -12.44
C ALA A 7 -1.23 -9.23 -12.97
N ILE A 8 -1.68 -8.06 -12.60
CA ILE A 8 -1.03 -6.77 -12.86
C ILE A 8 -1.21 -5.89 -11.63
N GLU A 9 -0.18 -5.17 -11.28
CA GLU A 9 -0.26 -4.09 -10.31
C GLU A 9 -0.49 -2.77 -11.05
N LEU A 10 -1.43 -1.95 -10.56
CA LEU A 10 -1.78 -0.68 -11.16
C LEU A 10 -1.28 0.49 -10.31
N TRP A 11 -1.03 1.63 -10.95
CA TRP A 11 -0.70 2.86 -10.25
C TRP A 11 -1.95 3.73 -10.06
N ASN A 12 -2.20 4.22 -8.84
CA ASN A 12 -3.28 5.16 -8.57
C ASN A 12 -3.19 6.42 -9.43
N ASP A 13 -1.97 6.91 -9.68
CA ASP A 13 -1.76 8.10 -10.49
C ASP A 13 -2.18 7.88 -11.95
N ASP A 14 -1.99 6.67 -12.50
CA ASP A 14 -2.48 6.31 -13.84
C ASP A 14 -4.01 6.20 -13.86
N LEU A 15 -4.62 5.64 -12.79
CA LEU A 15 -6.07 5.57 -12.64
C LEU A 15 -6.67 6.98 -12.57
N THR A 16 -6.09 7.85 -11.74
CA THR A 16 -6.49 9.25 -11.62
C THR A 16 -6.38 9.99 -12.96
N ALA A 17 -5.24 9.86 -13.64
CA ALA A 17 -5.03 10.47 -14.94
C ALA A 17 -5.99 9.93 -16.02
N HIS A 18 -6.43 8.67 -15.90
CA HIS A 18 -7.46 8.10 -16.78
C HIS A 18 -8.81 8.78 -16.56
N GLU A 19 -9.25 8.93 -15.31
CA GLU A 19 -10.50 9.61 -14.94
C GLU A 19 -10.50 11.08 -15.36
N GLU A 20 -9.39 11.81 -15.13
CA GLU A 20 -9.24 13.22 -15.53
C GLU A 20 -9.37 13.43 -17.05
N ARG A 21 -9.01 12.42 -17.85
CA ARG A 21 -9.23 12.42 -19.31
C ARG A 21 -10.64 11.99 -19.71
N GLY A 22 -11.55 11.80 -18.75
CA GLY A 22 -12.92 11.39 -18.98
C GLY A 22 -13.11 9.87 -19.14
N GLY A 23 -12.10 9.09 -18.77
CA GLY A 23 -12.19 7.62 -18.74
C GLY A 23 -12.97 7.13 -17.51
N SER A 24 -13.30 5.83 -17.51
CA SER A 24 -14.01 5.19 -16.42
C SER A 24 -13.22 4.02 -15.85
N LEU A 25 -13.14 3.90 -14.52
CA LEU A 25 -12.50 2.75 -13.87
C LEU A 25 -13.28 1.45 -14.14
N LYS A 26 -14.58 1.53 -14.47
CA LYS A 26 -15.36 0.36 -14.93
C LYS A 26 -14.82 -0.19 -16.24
N ASP A 27 -14.39 0.69 -17.15
CA ASP A 27 -13.79 0.26 -18.42
C ASP A 27 -12.42 -0.40 -18.17
N VAL A 28 -11.63 0.12 -17.21
CA VAL A 28 -10.38 -0.52 -16.78
C VAL A 28 -10.66 -1.92 -16.23
N LYS A 29 -11.63 -2.05 -15.32
CA LYS A 29 -12.05 -3.34 -14.75
C LYS A 29 -12.52 -4.33 -15.82
N GLN A 30 -13.30 -3.85 -16.80
CA GLN A 30 -13.75 -4.70 -17.91
C GLN A 30 -12.56 -5.16 -18.77
N ALA A 31 -11.65 -4.26 -19.10
CA ALA A 31 -10.44 -4.61 -19.88
C ALA A 31 -9.57 -5.66 -19.15
N LEU A 32 -9.44 -5.55 -17.82
CA LEU A 32 -8.73 -6.55 -17.00
C LEU A 32 -9.42 -7.92 -17.12
N ALA A 33 -10.74 -7.96 -16.98
CA ALA A 33 -11.53 -9.19 -17.08
C ALA A 33 -11.43 -9.82 -18.47
N ASP A 34 -11.52 -9.02 -19.53
CA ASP A 34 -11.40 -9.48 -20.93
C ASP A 34 -10.03 -10.12 -21.22
N HIS A 35 -8.99 -9.71 -20.48
CA HIS A 35 -7.63 -10.26 -20.59
C HIS A 35 -7.30 -11.32 -19.53
N GLY A 36 -8.26 -11.69 -18.67
CA GLY A 36 -8.06 -12.67 -17.60
C GLY A 36 -6.99 -12.25 -16.59
N LEU A 37 -6.94 -10.95 -16.28
CA LEU A 37 -6.01 -10.36 -15.30
C LEU A 37 -6.74 -10.02 -14.00
N CYS A 38 -6.10 -10.28 -12.86
CA CYS A 38 -6.51 -9.74 -11.56
C CYS A 38 -5.56 -8.61 -11.12
N VAL A 39 -6.02 -7.80 -10.19
CA VAL A 39 -5.23 -6.72 -9.57
C VAL A 39 -5.05 -7.06 -8.10
N PRO A 40 -3.92 -7.66 -7.67
CA PRO A 40 -3.67 -7.93 -6.26
C PRO A 40 -3.50 -6.66 -5.45
N THR A 41 -2.75 -5.71 -6.00
CA THR A 41 -2.33 -4.48 -5.33
C THR A 41 -2.43 -3.28 -6.27
N VAL A 42 -2.61 -2.09 -5.66
CA VAL A 42 -2.50 -0.78 -6.33
C VAL A 42 -1.45 0.06 -5.60
N ILE A 43 -0.58 0.74 -6.32
CA ILE A 43 0.46 1.66 -5.83
C ILE A 43 -0.06 3.10 -5.94
N ALA A 44 -0.09 3.98 -4.97
CA ALA A 44 0.21 3.77 -3.58
C ALA A 44 -0.36 4.94 -2.77
N LEU A 45 -0.48 4.75 -1.46
CA LEU A 45 -0.90 5.78 -0.51
C LEU A 45 0.33 6.48 0.06
N HIS A 46 0.33 7.80 0.02
CA HIS A 46 1.44 8.64 0.51
C HIS A 46 0.95 9.69 1.51
N GLY A 47 1.86 10.22 2.30
CA GLY A 47 1.59 11.35 3.20
C GLY A 47 0.82 11.01 4.48
N TRP A 48 0.29 9.81 4.61
CA TRP A 48 -0.46 9.33 5.76
C TRP A 48 0.43 9.11 7.00
N LEU A 49 1.71 8.79 6.81
CA LEU A 49 2.67 8.45 7.85
C LEU A 49 3.57 9.64 8.17
N GLY A 50 3.62 10.02 9.44
CA GLY A 50 4.51 11.07 9.95
C GLY A 50 4.09 12.51 9.62
N SER A 51 2.98 12.75 8.94
CA SER A 51 2.41 14.07 8.74
C SER A 51 1.57 14.52 9.94
N GLU A 52 1.26 15.80 10.02
CA GLU A 52 0.51 16.38 11.16
C GLU A 52 -0.51 17.42 10.72
N GLY A 53 -1.53 17.63 11.56
CA GLY A 53 -2.52 18.70 11.39
C GLY A 53 -3.26 18.63 10.06
N ALA A 54 -3.35 19.75 9.35
CA ALA A 54 -4.09 19.84 8.09
C ALA A 54 -3.50 18.94 7.00
N ALA A 55 -2.16 18.84 6.92
CA ALA A 55 -1.49 17.99 5.93
C ALA A 55 -1.82 16.50 6.14
N HIS A 56 -1.93 16.05 7.40
CA HIS A 56 -2.33 14.69 7.71
C HIS A 56 -3.79 14.43 7.29
N ALA A 57 -4.70 15.34 7.62
CA ALA A 57 -6.09 15.22 7.22
C ALA A 57 -6.27 15.18 5.69
N GLU A 58 -5.57 16.05 4.96
CA GLU A 58 -5.58 16.05 3.49
C GLU A 58 -5.03 14.74 2.91
N ALA A 59 -3.95 14.19 3.51
CA ALA A 59 -3.37 12.91 3.09
C ALA A 59 -4.33 11.74 3.32
N LEU A 60 -5.09 11.73 4.40
CA LEU A 60 -6.10 10.70 4.67
C LEU A 60 -7.30 10.79 3.71
N GLU A 61 -7.75 11.99 3.36
CA GLU A 61 -8.81 12.16 2.36
C GLU A 61 -8.33 11.69 0.96
N GLU A 62 -7.11 11.99 0.58
CA GLU A 62 -6.52 11.50 -0.67
C GLU A 62 -6.33 9.97 -0.63
N ALA A 63 -5.87 9.42 0.50
CA ALA A 63 -5.77 7.98 0.69
C ALA A 63 -7.12 7.28 0.53
N LYS A 64 -8.18 7.86 1.10
CA LYS A 64 -9.55 7.36 0.95
C LYS A 64 -9.97 7.32 -0.52
N ARG A 65 -9.79 8.39 -1.26
CA ARG A 65 -10.08 8.46 -2.70
C ARG A 65 -9.34 7.38 -3.49
N LYS A 66 -8.04 7.20 -3.21
CA LYS A 66 -7.20 6.17 -3.85
C LYS A 66 -7.62 4.75 -3.49
N MET A 67 -8.07 4.52 -2.27
CA MET A 67 -8.64 3.24 -1.84
C MET A 67 -9.96 2.93 -2.58
N GLU A 68 -10.82 3.91 -2.78
CA GLU A 68 -12.05 3.77 -3.57
C GLU A 68 -11.75 3.38 -5.03
N GLN A 69 -10.71 3.97 -5.64
CA GLN A 69 -10.23 3.56 -6.97
C GLN A 69 -9.77 2.09 -6.98
N ALA A 70 -9.02 1.67 -5.94
CA ALA A 70 -8.53 0.29 -5.83
C ALA A 70 -9.68 -0.72 -5.74
N VAL A 71 -10.71 -0.42 -4.95
CA VAL A 71 -11.93 -1.25 -4.87
C VAL A 71 -12.63 -1.33 -6.23
N GLU A 72 -12.76 -0.22 -6.94
CA GLU A 72 -13.44 -0.21 -8.24
C GLU A 72 -12.74 -1.09 -9.27
N VAL A 73 -11.40 -1.14 -9.29
CA VAL A 73 -10.65 -2.03 -10.18
C VAL A 73 -10.51 -3.47 -9.64
N GLY A 74 -11.00 -3.74 -8.42
CA GLY A 74 -11.05 -5.06 -7.81
C GLY A 74 -9.77 -5.49 -7.08
N ALA A 75 -8.97 -4.53 -6.60
CA ALA A 75 -7.79 -4.82 -5.81
C ALA A 75 -8.15 -5.24 -4.37
N GLU A 76 -7.37 -6.16 -3.83
CA GLU A 76 -7.48 -6.58 -2.43
C GLU A 76 -6.66 -5.67 -1.50
N PHE A 77 -5.51 -5.19 -1.98
CA PHE A 77 -4.60 -4.35 -1.23
C PHE A 77 -4.27 -3.05 -1.94
N VAL A 78 -3.90 -2.05 -1.15
CA VAL A 78 -3.25 -0.82 -1.61
C VAL A 78 -1.95 -0.65 -0.84
N ILE A 79 -0.87 -0.38 -1.55
CA ILE A 79 0.44 -0.19 -0.93
C ILE A 79 0.44 1.09 -0.10
N ALA A 80 0.76 0.97 1.18
CA ALA A 80 0.95 2.05 2.13
C ALA A 80 2.44 2.40 2.19
N SER A 81 2.85 3.39 1.41
CA SER A 81 4.26 3.78 1.29
C SER A 81 4.70 4.69 2.42
N PRO A 82 5.95 4.52 2.93
CA PRO A 82 6.52 5.40 3.94
C PRO A 82 6.92 6.77 3.34
N PRO A 83 7.14 7.80 4.20
CA PRO A 83 7.65 9.09 3.75
C PRO A 83 9.12 8.99 3.31
N MET A 84 9.55 9.93 2.45
CA MET A 84 10.96 10.03 2.02
C MET A 84 11.89 10.36 3.19
N ASP A 85 11.49 11.29 4.04
CA ASP A 85 12.28 11.81 5.14
C ASP A 85 12.02 11.06 6.46
N PRO A 86 12.97 11.07 7.40
CA PRO A 86 12.79 10.47 8.71
C PRO A 86 11.60 11.08 9.47
N PHE A 87 10.91 10.25 10.24
CA PHE A 87 9.83 10.64 11.14
C PHE A 87 9.98 9.89 12.49
N ASP A 88 9.15 10.23 13.46
CA ASP A 88 9.12 9.50 14.73
C ASP A 88 8.44 8.13 14.56
N LEU A 89 9.25 7.08 14.50
CA LEU A 89 8.78 5.71 14.29
C LEU A 89 7.77 5.23 15.36
N ALA A 90 7.86 5.78 16.58
CA ALA A 90 6.93 5.44 17.66
C ALA A 90 5.48 5.85 17.38
N ARG A 91 5.26 6.76 16.44
CA ARG A 91 3.92 7.17 16.00
C ARG A 91 3.37 6.30 14.87
N GLY A 92 4.25 5.55 14.21
CA GLY A 92 3.91 4.81 13.00
C GLY A 92 2.73 3.85 13.14
N GLY A 93 2.65 3.17 14.28
CA GLY A 93 1.54 2.25 14.58
C GLY A 93 0.19 2.95 14.68
N ALA A 94 0.14 4.13 15.30
CA ALA A 94 -1.11 4.91 15.43
C ALA A 94 -1.58 5.42 14.06
N ASP A 95 -0.67 6.03 13.28
CA ASP A 95 -0.96 6.53 11.94
C ASP A 95 -1.43 5.38 11.00
N TYR A 96 -0.78 4.20 11.11
CA TYR A 96 -1.16 3.04 10.30
C TYR A 96 -2.52 2.46 10.73
N ARG A 97 -2.82 2.42 12.04
CA ARG A 97 -4.14 2.01 12.53
C ARG A 97 -5.26 2.88 11.96
N GLU A 98 -5.08 4.21 11.93
CA GLU A 98 -6.06 5.14 11.36
C GLU A 98 -6.30 4.84 9.87
N LEU A 99 -5.24 4.64 9.10
CA LEU A 99 -5.32 4.26 7.69
C LEU A 99 -6.06 2.93 7.49
N LEU A 100 -5.80 1.93 8.35
CA LEU A 100 -6.46 0.62 8.32
C LEU A 100 -7.96 0.69 8.61
N GLU A 101 -8.39 1.54 9.53
CA GLU A 101 -9.82 1.74 9.81
C GLU A 101 -10.54 2.40 8.62
N ILE A 102 -9.89 3.32 7.90
CA ILE A 102 -10.41 3.87 6.64
C ILE A 102 -10.55 2.75 5.61
N GLY A 103 -9.49 1.97 5.37
CA GLY A 103 -9.50 0.87 4.41
C GLY A 103 -10.58 -0.17 4.71
N LYS A 104 -10.76 -0.51 5.99
CA LYS A 104 -11.82 -1.41 6.45
C LYS A 104 -13.21 -0.87 6.12
N SER A 105 -13.45 0.43 6.26
CA SER A 105 -14.74 1.04 5.94
C SER A 105 -15.06 1.02 4.44
N ILE A 106 -14.04 1.02 3.59
CA ILE A 106 -14.14 1.02 2.12
C ILE A 106 -14.15 -0.41 1.57
N GLY A 107 -13.50 -1.36 2.25
CA GLY A 107 -13.41 -2.75 1.83
C GLY A 107 -12.12 -3.11 1.09
N VAL A 108 -11.02 -2.40 1.36
CA VAL A 108 -9.67 -2.68 0.86
C VAL A 108 -8.67 -2.63 2.01
N ARG A 109 -7.56 -3.36 1.90
CA ARG A 109 -6.54 -3.42 2.94
C ARG A 109 -5.31 -2.60 2.56
N PRO A 110 -4.98 -1.50 3.26
CA PRO A 110 -3.67 -0.90 3.17
C PRO A 110 -2.61 -1.91 3.65
N ALA A 111 -1.58 -2.17 2.86
CA ALA A 111 -0.47 -3.04 3.24
C ALA A 111 0.81 -2.21 3.32
N MET A 112 1.48 -2.24 4.48
CA MET A 112 2.72 -1.49 4.70
C MET A 112 3.84 -2.02 3.82
N GLU A 113 4.58 -1.15 3.17
CA GLU A 113 5.78 -1.49 2.42
C GLU A 113 6.99 -0.74 2.97
N TYR A 114 8.14 -1.43 3.10
CA TYR A 114 9.44 -0.81 3.31
C TYR A 114 10.11 -0.56 1.96
N LEU A 115 10.77 0.58 1.81
CA LEU A 115 11.37 0.97 0.54
C LEU A 115 12.88 1.23 0.74
N GLY A 116 13.72 0.32 0.30
CA GLY A 116 15.17 0.27 0.57
C GLY A 116 15.98 1.49 0.12
N PHE A 117 15.36 2.48 -0.52
CA PHE A 117 15.97 3.75 -0.89
C PHE A 117 15.46 4.95 -0.08
N MET A 118 14.47 4.73 0.81
CA MET A 118 13.96 5.75 1.73
C MET A 118 14.94 6.00 2.89
N LYS A 119 14.73 7.10 3.62
CA LYS A 119 15.46 7.42 4.85
C LYS A 119 14.65 7.12 6.11
N SER A 120 13.38 6.83 5.95
CA SER A 120 12.43 6.58 7.03
C SER A 120 12.29 5.10 7.35
N VAL A 121 11.57 4.35 6.51
CA VAL A 121 11.30 2.92 6.65
C VAL A 121 11.92 2.18 5.46
N TYR A 122 13.13 1.70 5.62
CA TYR A 122 13.93 1.07 4.56
C TYR A 122 14.28 -0.39 4.86
N THR A 123 13.94 -0.89 6.06
CA THR A 123 14.13 -2.29 6.43
C THR A 123 12.82 -2.97 6.80
N ILE A 124 12.80 -4.29 6.68
CA ILE A 124 11.65 -5.11 7.06
C ILE A 124 11.30 -4.97 8.55
N GLU A 125 12.32 -4.83 9.41
CA GLU A 125 12.14 -4.70 10.86
C GLU A 125 11.43 -3.40 11.23
N GLN A 126 11.77 -2.28 10.56
CA GLN A 126 11.11 -0.99 10.78
C GLN A 126 9.65 -1.03 10.35
N ALA A 127 9.37 -1.62 9.19
CA ALA A 127 7.99 -1.77 8.70
C ALA A 127 7.20 -2.73 9.58
N TRP A 128 7.82 -3.83 10.03
CA TRP A 128 7.20 -4.77 10.95
C TRP A 128 6.83 -4.13 12.28
N GLN A 129 7.69 -3.29 12.84
CA GLN A 129 7.39 -2.54 14.06
C GLN A 129 6.10 -1.71 13.91
N ILE A 130 5.91 -1.01 12.78
CA ILE A 130 4.70 -0.24 12.49
C ILE A 130 3.48 -1.16 12.41
N VAL A 131 3.61 -2.30 11.72
CA VAL A 131 2.53 -3.28 11.56
C VAL A 131 2.11 -3.88 12.90
N GLU A 132 3.09 -4.21 13.76
CA GLU A 132 2.88 -4.77 15.10
C GLU A 132 2.26 -3.73 16.05
N ASP A 133 2.81 -2.51 16.08
CA ASP A 133 2.33 -1.41 16.93
C ASP A 133 0.93 -0.92 16.53
N ALA A 134 0.53 -1.09 15.27
CA ALA A 134 -0.83 -0.82 14.84
C ALA A 134 -1.85 -1.71 15.56
N ASP A 135 -1.46 -2.91 16.01
CA ASP A 135 -2.32 -3.87 16.72
C ASP A 135 -3.73 -3.97 16.09
N HIS A 136 -3.78 -4.16 14.78
CA HIS A 136 -5.01 -4.20 14.01
C HIS A 136 -5.10 -5.51 13.21
N PRO A 137 -6.26 -6.19 13.16
CA PRO A 137 -6.39 -7.49 12.49
C PRO A 137 -6.11 -7.41 10.97
N GLY A 138 -6.39 -6.27 10.35
CA GLY A 138 -6.14 -6.04 8.92
C GLY A 138 -4.72 -5.57 8.58
N SER A 139 -3.84 -5.38 9.59
CA SER A 139 -2.46 -4.96 9.33
C SER A 139 -1.67 -6.05 8.60
N SER A 140 -0.89 -5.66 7.60
CA SER A 140 -0.08 -6.57 6.79
C SER A 140 1.14 -5.87 6.20
N LEU A 141 2.09 -6.65 5.72
CA LEU A 141 3.37 -6.21 5.18
C LEU A 141 3.55 -6.76 3.76
N ILE A 142 3.93 -5.90 2.82
CA ILE A 142 4.39 -6.30 1.49
C ILE A 142 5.83 -6.79 1.57
N MET A 143 6.11 -7.96 1.00
CA MET A 143 7.44 -8.57 0.97
C MET A 143 8.10 -8.37 -0.39
N ASP A 144 8.84 -7.28 -0.55
CA ASP A 144 9.63 -7.04 -1.76
C ASP A 144 11.12 -7.37 -1.52
N PRO A 145 11.64 -8.47 -2.13
CA PRO A 145 13.04 -8.85 -1.98
C PRO A 145 14.03 -7.79 -2.49
N PHE A 146 13.66 -7.02 -3.50
CA PHE A 146 14.50 -5.92 -3.98
C PHE A 146 14.73 -4.89 -2.89
N HIS A 147 13.67 -4.51 -2.17
CA HIS A 147 13.76 -3.53 -1.09
C HIS A 147 14.50 -4.07 0.13
N ILE A 148 14.40 -5.38 0.45
CA ILE A 148 15.22 -6.00 1.49
C ILE A 148 16.71 -5.79 1.18
N LEU A 149 17.13 -6.23 0.00
CA LEU A 149 18.53 -6.16 -0.40
C LEU A 149 19.02 -4.70 -0.56
N ARG A 150 18.18 -3.84 -1.11
CA ARG A 150 18.49 -2.42 -1.32
C ARG A 150 18.64 -1.65 -0.02
N GLY A 151 17.86 -2.00 1.01
CA GLY A 151 17.90 -1.41 2.36
C GLY A 151 19.04 -1.95 3.24
N GLY A 152 19.81 -2.93 2.75
CA GLY A 152 20.86 -3.57 3.52
C GLY A 152 20.38 -4.63 4.51
N GLY A 153 19.13 -5.08 4.37
CA GLY A 153 18.53 -6.13 5.17
C GLY A 153 18.91 -7.54 4.72
N SER A 154 18.39 -8.53 5.43
CA SER A 154 18.58 -9.95 5.14
C SER A 154 17.26 -10.64 4.81
N ILE A 155 17.28 -11.55 3.84
CA ILE A 155 16.12 -12.37 3.48
C ILE A 155 15.69 -13.27 4.64
N GLU A 156 16.63 -13.65 5.53
CA GLU A 156 16.32 -14.42 6.72
C GLU A 156 15.37 -13.69 7.68
N SER A 157 15.32 -12.35 7.63
CA SER A 157 14.38 -11.55 8.42
C SER A 157 12.91 -11.86 8.11
N ILE A 158 12.62 -12.39 6.92
CA ILE A 158 11.26 -12.80 6.53
C ILE A 158 10.72 -13.88 7.47
N ALA A 159 11.58 -14.77 7.99
CA ALA A 159 11.19 -15.84 8.90
C ALA A 159 10.60 -15.33 10.24
N ASN A 160 10.84 -14.07 10.59
CA ASN A 160 10.33 -13.44 11.80
C ASN A 160 8.91 -12.87 11.63
N ILE A 161 8.40 -12.83 10.40
CA ILE A 161 7.08 -12.26 10.11
C ILE A 161 6.03 -13.37 10.07
N PRO A 162 4.95 -13.27 10.85
CA PRO A 162 3.85 -14.23 10.79
C PRO A 162 3.23 -14.30 9.39
N ALA A 163 2.97 -15.52 8.91
CA ALA A 163 2.51 -15.74 7.53
C ALA A 163 1.16 -15.05 7.24
N ASP A 164 0.29 -14.92 8.25
CA ASP A 164 -1.00 -14.22 8.14
C ASP A 164 -0.87 -12.69 8.06
N LYS A 165 0.34 -12.16 8.24
CA LYS A 165 0.69 -10.74 8.11
C LYS A 165 1.40 -10.40 6.80
N VAL A 166 1.61 -11.38 5.94
CA VAL A 166 2.16 -11.17 4.59
C VAL A 166 1.01 -10.95 3.61
N ALA A 167 1.04 -9.83 2.87
CA ALA A 167 0.06 -9.45 1.85
C ALA A 167 0.48 -9.92 0.46
#